data_e1b917f9f26ababf2442844126dd1ea6
#
_entry.id   e1b917f9f26ababf2442844126dd1ea6
#
_cell.length_a   1.000
_cell.length_b   1.000
_cell.length_c   1.000
_cell.angle_alpha   90.00
_cell.angle_beta   90.00
_cell.angle_gamma   90.00
#
_symmetry.space_group_name_H-M   'P 1'
#
loop_
_entity.id
_entity.type
_entity.pdbx_description
1 polymer ?
#
loop_
_entity_poly.entity_id
_entity_poly.type
_entity_poly.pdbx_seq_one_letter_code
_entity_poly.pdbx_strand_id
1 'polypeptide(L)'
;MTRGALAAGPLLLAGVGTGHTAPGVLAAIAAMLAGINDRPGSRRASVRRLGVPALAGALGLLAGTYAGQGLAAVPLTLVLTLLGLLAGGISAVGPVASAAGTHLLVGAAIGAGMPAAASGWQRALAFLAGAGWLLLLRLALPTPGSLAGHSRFDFRFDGERAAVAEVYDAIAALLDAVGGERATARRAALTAALDHAQDALAGPRLRRRAGSAAERRLHAQYVAALPLAEAATALFWAGEPVSVRAAEGPRRLAAAVRGNTGTGPLPAPHRSAPALRALDDALLRAAETFDRAEDAHQRPPARRRDVRHAVRAALGTGGREYGLRVALCFGASAAIAQALHHTRWYGQHQHWYWLPATAVFLVKPDLGPLASRVLCRAAGTVLGALVFAGLAALLPRPAGLIALVAVCGALVPVATRHFAALTAVVTVLVLALVMTGGEPQASVSRIGETLLACALVLVVGHLPMPGERGGGVRARLATAGSAAHAYLVHVLGESGDRAERWALRREAYRTLAEARTAIALAAAELPALARHTAGTDTVAVVLERLVDTTTACAVHLDETGRLTPRHVRQLRAALDELMLHGVEVPLPAAA
;
A
#
# COMPACT_ATOMS: atom_id res chain seq x y z
N MET A 1 7.07 9.80 -14.26
CA MET A 1 6.48 10.29 -15.51
C MET A 1 6.98 9.50 -16.72
N THR A 2 8.31 9.43 -17.03
CA THR A 2 8.84 8.71 -18.20
C THR A 2 8.38 7.25 -18.31
N ARG A 3 8.43 6.48 -17.22
CA ARG A 3 7.92 5.09 -17.22
C ARG A 3 6.43 5.00 -17.52
N GLY A 4 5.63 5.94 -17.00
CA GLY A 4 4.18 5.99 -17.27
C GLY A 4 3.88 6.26 -18.75
N ALA A 5 4.60 7.20 -19.36
CA ALA A 5 4.48 7.49 -20.79
C ALA A 5 4.85 6.27 -21.65
N LEU A 6 5.93 5.58 -21.28
CA LEU A 6 6.42 4.39 -21.98
C LEU A 6 5.63 3.11 -21.67
N ALA A 7 4.68 3.13 -20.73
CA ALA A 7 3.94 1.95 -20.31
C ALA A 7 2.93 1.49 -21.37
N ALA A 8 1.99 2.35 -21.75
CA ALA A 8 0.88 2.00 -22.64
C ALA A 8 1.07 2.48 -24.09
N GLY A 9 1.66 3.66 -24.28
CA GLY A 9 1.84 4.28 -25.59
C GLY A 9 2.55 3.41 -26.63
N PRO A 10 3.77 2.89 -26.35
CA PRO A 10 4.50 2.04 -27.27
C PRO A 10 3.80 0.73 -27.62
N LEU A 11 3.06 0.12 -26.66
CA LEU A 11 2.30 -1.10 -26.89
C LEU A 11 1.13 -0.87 -27.86
N LEU A 12 0.43 0.26 -27.68
CA LEU A 12 -0.64 0.65 -28.58
C LEU A 12 -0.09 1.00 -29.98
N LEU A 13 1.02 1.74 -30.05
CA LEU A 13 1.69 2.05 -31.31
C LEU A 13 2.10 0.78 -32.06
N ALA A 14 2.71 -0.17 -31.38
CA ALA A 14 3.07 -1.46 -31.96
C ALA A 14 1.84 -2.24 -32.45
N GLY A 15 0.75 -2.28 -31.65
CA GLY A 15 -0.50 -2.93 -32.06
C GLY A 15 -1.12 -2.32 -33.31
N VAL A 16 -1.16 -0.99 -33.41
CA VAL A 16 -1.69 -0.27 -34.59
C VAL A 16 -0.75 -0.47 -35.80
N GLY A 17 0.55 -0.35 -35.60
CA GLY A 17 1.54 -0.47 -36.68
C GLY A 17 1.63 -1.89 -37.28
N THR A 18 1.32 -2.92 -36.49
CA THR A 18 1.33 -4.32 -36.96
C THR A 18 -0.06 -4.82 -37.39
N GLY A 19 -1.09 -3.99 -37.35
CA GLY A 19 -2.47 -4.39 -37.64
C GLY A 19 -3.14 -5.24 -36.54
N HIS A 20 -2.49 -5.43 -35.39
CA HIS A 20 -2.99 -6.18 -34.23
C HIS A 20 -3.51 -5.25 -33.13
N THR A 21 -4.49 -4.39 -33.44
CA THR A 21 -4.99 -3.35 -32.54
C THR A 21 -5.60 -3.91 -31.26
N ALA A 22 -6.43 -4.96 -31.34
CA ALA A 22 -7.10 -5.54 -30.18
C ALA A 22 -6.12 -6.13 -29.13
N PRO A 23 -5.11 -6.94 -29.48
CA PRO A 23 -4.04 -7.32 -28.54
C PRO A 23 -3.25 -6.14 -28.01
N GLY A 24 -2.96 -5.13 -28.84
CA GLY A 24 -2.26 -3.90 -28.43
C GLY A 24 -3.03 -3.10 -27.38
N VAL A 25 -4.33 -2.93 -27.56
CA VAL A 25 -5.23 -2.28 -26.56
C VAL A 25 -5.24 -3.08 -25.25
N LEU A 26 -5.37 -4.39 -25.31
CA LEU A 26 -5.40 -5.24 -24.12
C LEU A 26 -4.06 -5.19 -23.36
N ALA A 27 -2.94 -5.21 -24.07
CA ALA A 27 -1.61 -5.05 -23.49
C ALA A 27 -1.44 -3.65 -22.84
N ALA A 28 -1.93 -2.60 -23.49
CA ALA A 28 -1.92 -1.24 -22.94
C ALA A 28 -2.77 -1.11 -21.67
N ILE A 29 -3.96 -1.74 -21.63
CA ILE A 29 -4.80 -1.82 -20.42
C ILE A 29 -4.06 -2.54 -19.28
N ALA A 30 -3.41 -3.65 -19.57
CA ALA A 30 -2.64 -4.41 -18.57
C ALA A 30 -1.46 -3.60 -18.01
N ALA A 31 -0.72 -2.90 -18.87
CA ALA A 31 0.36 -2.00 -18.47
C ALA A 31 -0.14 -0.83 -17.62
N MET A 32 -1.30 -0.26 -17.94
CA MET A 32 -1.96 0.78 -17.13
C MET A 32 -2.36 0.25 -15.75
N LEU A 33 -3.02 -0.90 -15.67
CA LEU A 33 -3.43 -1.53 -14.42
C LEU A 33 -2.22 -1.84 -13.53
N ALA A 34 -1.15 -2.37 -14.13
CA ALA A 34 0.11 -2.59 -13.43
C ALA A 34 0.73 -1.25 -12.97
N GLY A 35 0.64 -0.18 -13.77
CA GLY A 35 1.15 1.16 -13.44
C GLY A 35 0.49 1.79 -12.22
N ILE A 36 -0.80 1.56 -12.00
CA ILE A 36 -1.51 2.02 -10.79
C ILE A 36 -0.92 1.38 -9.51
N ASN A 37 -0.38 0.17 -9.62
CA ASN A 37 0.26 -0.55 -8.53
C ASN A 37 1.78 -0.32 -8.43
N ASP A 38 2.39 0.42 -9.38
CA ASP A 38 3.83 0.75 -9.35
C ASP A 38 4.11 1.81 -8.28
N ARG A 39 4.60 1.36 -7.13
CA ARG A 39 5.01 2.22 -6.02
C ARG A 39 6.54 2.29 -5.95
N PRO A 40 7.13 3.43 -5.50
CA PRO A 40 8.54 3.50 -5.20
C PRO A 40 8.93 2.41 -4.19
N GLY A 41 10.15 1.94 -4.26
CA GLY A 41 10.67 0.89 -3.40
C GLY A 41 11.58 -0.10 -4.13
N SER A 42 11.85 -1.23 -3.48
CA SER A 42 12.72 -2.30 -3.98
C SER A 42 12.26 -2.84 -5.35
N ARG A 43 13.20 -3.02 -6.26
CA ARG A 43 12.96 -3.66 -7.58
C ARG A 43 12.48 -5.10 -7.41
N ARG A 44 13.02 -5.82 -6.42
CA ARG A 44 12.60 -7.20 -6.11
C ARG A 44 11.16 -7.26 -5.57
N ALA A 45 10.79 -6.32 -4.72
CA ALA A 45 9.41 -6.19 -4.26
C ALA A 45 8.46 -5.84 -5.41
N SER A 46 8.92 -5.06 -6.40
CA SER A 46 8.14 -4.71 -7.59
C SER A 46 7.79 -5.94 -8.44
N VAL A 47 8.68 -6.93 -8.56
CA VAL A 47 8.38 -8.20 -9.26
C VAL A 47 7.16 -8.89 -8.66
N ARG A 48 7.05 -8.92 -7.33
CA ARG A 48 5.90 -9.51 -6.65
C ARG A 48 4.66 -8.60 -6.72
N ARG A 49 4.84 -7.29 -6.52
CA ARG A 49 3.74 -6.31 -6.54
C ARG A 49 3.08 -6.18 -7.91
N LEU A 50 3.83 -6.33 -8.99
CA LEU A 50 3.34 -6.25 -10.37
C LEU A 50 3.02 -7.63 -10.94
N GLY A 51 3.87 -8.63 -10.71
CA GLY A 51 3.74 -9.95 -11.29
C GLY A 51 2.56 -10.76 -10.72
N VAL A 52 2.35 -10.75 -9.40
CA VAL A 52 1.24 -11.50 -8.79
C VAL A 52 -0.13 -10.97 -9.25
N PRO A 53 -0.40 -9.65 -9.24
CA PRO A 53 -1.63 -9.12 -9.81
C PRO A 53 -1.77 -9.36 -11.32
N ALA A 54 -0.66 -9.29 -12.08
CA ALA A 54 -0.70 -9.57 -13.52
C ALA A 54 -1.11 -11.01 -13.83
N LEU A 55 -0.55 -11.98 -13.10
CA LEU A 55 -0.95 -13.38 -13.22
C LEU A 55 -2.41 -13.60 -12.83
N ALA A 56 -2.85 -12.98 -11.73
CA ALA A 56 -4.25 -13.04 -11.30
C ALA A 56 -5.19 -12.43 -12.35
N GLY A 57 -4.82 -11.30 -12.96
CA GLY A 57 -5.57 -10.66 -14.03
C GLY A 57 -5.67 -11.53 -15.29
N ALA A 58 -4.58 -12.16 -15.68
CA ALA A 58 -4.58 -13.11 -16.82
C ALA A 58 -5.45 -14.34 -16.55
N LEU A 59 -5.40 -14.89 -15.33
CA LEU A 59 -6.28 -15.99 -14.92
C LEU A 59 -7.76 -15.55 -14.91
N GLY A 60 -8.04 -14.36 -14.40
CA GLY A 60 -9.38 -13.77 -14.44
C GLY A 60 -9.87 -13.62 -15.88
N LEU A 61 -9.03 -13.10 -16.77
CA LEU A 61 -9.34 -12.93 -18.19
C LEU A 61 -9.65 -14.26 -18.88
N LEU A 62 -8.87 -15.31 -18.60
CA LEU A 62 -9.14 -16.67 -19.08
C LEU A 62 -10.49 -17.18 -18.55
N ALA A 63 -10.67 -17.14 -17.24
CA ALA A 63 -11.90 -17.62 -16.60
C ALA A 63 -13.14 -16.90 -17.15
N GLY A 64 -13.06 -15.55 -17.26
CA GLY A 64 -14.14 -14.74 -17.81
C GLY A 64 -14.42 -15.04 -19.30
N THR A 65 -13.37 -15.20 -20.12
CA THR A 65 -13.53 -15.51 -21.55
C THR A 65 -14.25 -16.84 -21.76
N TYR A 66 -13.79 -17.90 -21.11
CA TYR A 66 -14.43 -19.21 -21.28
C TYR A 66 -15.80 -19.30 -20.63
N ALA A 67 -16.01 -18.65 -19.48
CA ALA A 67 -17.33 -18.58 -18.85
C ALA A 67 -18.31 -17.77 -19.71
N GLY A 68 -17.88 -16.64 -20.27
CA GLY A 68 -18.72 -15.80 -21.13
C GLY A 68 -19.10 -16.45 -22.47
N GLN A 69 -18.26 -17.34 -23.00
CA GLN A 69 -18.54 -18.09 -24.23
C GLN A 69 -19.42 -19.33 -23.99
N GLY A 70 -19.31 -19.96 -22.81
CA GLY A 70 -19.95 -21.25 -22.56
C GLY A 70 -21.21 -21.19 -21.68
N LEU A 71 -21.45 -20.08 -20.99
CA LEU A 71 -22.53 -19.99 -19.99
C LEU A 71 -23.58 -18.96 -20.39
N ALA A 72 -24.87 -19.28 -20.09
CA ALA A 72 -25.95 -18.32 -20.14
C ALA A 72 -25.80 -17.24 -19.03
N ALA A 73 -26.58 -16.15 -19.10
CA ALA A 73 -26.46 -14.98 -18.23
C ALA A 73 -26.51 -15.32 -16.72
N VAL A 74 -27.44 -16.19 -16.29
CA VAL A 74 -27.60 -16.54 -14.87
C VAL A 74 -26.38 -17.32 -14.33
N PRO A 75 -25.95 -18.47 -14.93
CA PRO A 75 -24.78 -19.19 -14.45
C PRO A 75 -23.50 -18.36 -14.58
N LEU A 76 -23.35 -17.50 -15.60
CA LEU A 76 -22.22 -16.58 -15.70
C LEU A 76 -22.19 -15.61 -14.51
N THR A 77 -23.32 -15.02 -14.17
CA THR A 77 -23.45 -14.13 -12.99
C THR A 77 -23.07 -14.86 -11.70
N LEU A 78 -23.50 -16.09 -11.51
CA LEU A 78 -23.15 -16.91 -10.35
C LEU A 78 -21.64 -17.17 -10.26
N VAL A 79 -20.99 -17.51 -11.38
CA VAL A 79 -19.54 -17.71 -11.46
C VAL A 79 -18.80 -16.42 -11.11
N LEU A 80 -19.23 -15.29 -11.67
CA LEU A 80 -18.63 -13.98 -11.37
C LEU A 80 -18.82 -13.60 -9.89
N THR A 81 -19.98 -13.86 -9.31
CA THR A 81 -20.25 -13.64 -7.88
C THR A 81 -19.34 -14.48 -6.99
N LEU A 82 -19.16 -15.76 -7.33
CA LEU A 82 -18.25 -16.66 -6.60
C LEU A 82 -16.79 -16.19 -6.69
N LEU A 83 -16.34 -15.77 -7.88
CA LEU A 83 -15.02 -15.16 -8.05
C LEU A 83 -14.88 -13.89 -7.20
N GLY A 84 -15.95 -13.09 -7.09
CA GLY A 84 -15.99 -11.92 -6.21
C GLY A 84 -15.79 -12.29 -4.74
N LEU A 85 -16.46 -13.34 -4.27
CA LEU A 85 -16.33 -13.85 -2.90
C LEU A 85 -14.87 -14.29 -2.60
N LEU A 86 -14.31 -15.09 -3.49
CA LEU A 86 -12.94 -15.59 -3.36
C LEU A 86 -11.89 -14.45 -3.40
N ALA A 87 -12.00 -13.57 -4.39
CA ALA A 87 -11.09 -12.44 -4.55
C ALA A 87 -11.18 -11.46 -3.37
N GLY A 88 -12.39 -11.20 -2.86
CA GLY A 88 -12.61 -10.37 -1.69
C GLY A 88 -12.01 -10.99 -0.43
N GLY A 89 -12.24 -12.27 -0.17
CA GLY A 89 -11.63 -12.98 0.96
C GLY A 89 -10.09 -12.96 0.92
N ILE A 90 -9.51 -13.25 -0.24
CA ILE A 90 -8.05 -13.20 -0.44
C ILE A 90 -7.49 -11.79 -0.22
N SER A 91 -8.24 -10.76 -0.57
CA SER A 91 -7.82 -9.36 -0.41
C SER A 91 -7.54 -8.96 1.04
N ALA A 92 -8.14 -9.65 2.02
CA ALA A 92 -7.89 -9.44 3.44
C ALA A 92 -6.47 -9.86 3.89
N VAL A 93 -5.75 -10.64 3.08
CA VAL A 93 -4.39 -11.12 3.41
C VAL A 93 -3.34 -10.01 3.35
N GLY A 94 -3.56 -8.98 2.52
CA GLY A 94 -2.66 -7.84 2.41
C GLY A 94 -2.65 -7.14 1.05
N PRO A 95 -1.86 -6.07 0.87
CA PRO A 95 -1.95 -5.18 -0.28
C PRO A 95 -1.71 -5.85 -1.65
N VAL A 96 -0.76 -6.80 -1.73
CA VAL A 96 -0.49 -7.53 -2.98
C VAL A 96 -1.65 -8.47 -3.32
N ALA A 97 -2.22 -9.13 -2.31
CA ALA A 97 -3.36 -10.02 -2.48
C ALA A 97 -4.64 -9.23 -2.86
N SER A 98 -4.83 -8.05 -2.26
CA SER A 98 -5.90 -7.11 -2.62
C SER A 98 -5.77 -6.63 -4.07
N ALA A 99 -4.56 -6.27 -4.52
CA ALA A 99 -4.32 -5.94 -5.92
C ALA A 99 -4.58 -7.14 -6.86
N ALA A 100 -4.15 -8.34 -6.46
CA ALA A 100 -4.39 -9.57 -7.23
C ALA A 100 -5.89 -9.88 -7.35
N GLY A 101 -6.65 -9.77 -6.26
CA GLY A 101 -8.12 -9.91 -6.29
C GLY A 101 -8.79 -8.91 -7.22
N THR A 102 -8.38 -7.63 -7.16
CA THR A 102 -8.88 -6.59 -8.06
C THR A 102 -8.59 -6.92 -9.53
N HIS A 103 -7.35 -7.30 -9.87
CA HIS A 103 -6.97 -7.65 -11.24
C HIS A 103 -7.67 -8.91 -11.73
N LEU A 104 -7.87 -9.91 -10.85
CA LEU A 104 -8.64 -11.12 -11.17
C LEU A 104 -10.06 -10.76 -11.61
N LEU A 105 -10.76 -9.93 -10.85
CA LEU A 105 -12.14 -9.56 -11.12
C LEU A 105 -12.27 -8.64 -12.34
N VAL A 106 -11.38 -7.66 -12.48
CA VAL A 106 -11.34 -6.81 -13.68
C VAL A 106 -11.03 -7.64 -14.92
N GLY A 107 -10.07 -8.56 -14.84
CA GLY A 107 -9.77 -9.51 -15.91
C GLY A 107 -10.97 -10.39 -16.24
N ALA A 108 -11.68 -10.93 -15.24
CA ALA A 108 -12.88 -11.75 -15.44
C ALA A 108 -14.01 -10.97 -16.12
N ALA A 109 -14.27 -9.72 -15.70
CA ALA A 109 -15.26 -8.87 -16.33
C ALA A 109 -14.93 -8.57 -17.80
N ILE A 110 -13.67 -8.16 -18.08
CA ILE A 110 -13.20 -7.89 -19.45
C ILE A 110 -13.27 -9.18 -20.30
N GLY A 111 -12.85 -10.30 -19.73
CA GLY A 111 -12.89 -11.60 -20.39
C GLY A 111 -14.30 -12.01 -20.81
N ALA A 112 -15.26 -11.85 -19.91
CA ALA A 112 -16.64 -12.25 -20.13
C ALA A 112 -17.39 -11.31 -21.09
N GLY A 113 -17.09 -10.00 -21.07
CA GLY A 113 -17.90 -9.00 -21.77
C GLY A 113 -17.25 -8.44 -23.04
N MET A 114 -15.95 -8.58 -23.24
CA MET A 114 -15.28 -8.03 -24.42
C MET A 114 -15.43 -8.99 -25.62
N PRO A 115 -15.90 -8.53 -26.79
CA PRO A 115 -16.04 -9.38 -27.98
C PRO A 115 -14.72 -10.11 -28.31
N ALA A 116 -14.81 -11.41 -28.59
CA ALA A 116 -13.65 -12.26 -28.78
C ALA A 116 -13.26 -12.37 -30.25
N ALA A 117 -12.36 -11.52 -30.72
CA ALA A 117 -11.68 -11.71 -32.01
C ALA A 117 -10.49 -12.70 -31.91
N ALA A 118 -10.03 -13.05 -30.69
CA ALA A 118 -8.90 -13.92 -30.41
C ALA A 118 -9.23 -14.94 -29.34
N SER A 119 -8.50 -16.07 -29.33
CA SER A 119 -8.68 -17.11 -28.31
C SER A 119 -8.32 -16.61 -26.90
N GLY A 120 -8.94 -17.19 -25.86
CA GLY A 120 -8.72 -16.76 -24.45
C GLY A 120 -7.25 -16.74 -24.04
N TRP A 121 -6.46 -17.72 -24.47
CA TRP A 121 -5.03 -17.78 -24.16
C TRP A 121 -4.22 -16.69 -24.86
N GLN A 122 -4.53 -16.32 -26.10
CA GLN A 122 -3.89 -15.20 -26.80
C GLN A 122 -4.15 -13.87 -26.07
N ARG A 123 -5.38 -13.66 -25.61
CA ARG A 123 -5.78 -12.49 -24.81
C ARG A 123 -5.02 -12.45 -23.48
N ALA A 124 -4.90 -13.59 -22.79
CA ALA A 124 -4.12 -13.69 -21.55
C ALA A 124 -2.63 -13.41 -21.77
N LEU A 125 -2.05 -13.89 -22.87
CA LEU A 125 -0.66 -13.58 -23.24
C LEU A 125 -0.46 -12.10 -23.56
N ALA A 126 -1.36 -11.47 -24.31
CA ALA A 126 -1.32 -10.03 -24.57
C ALA A 126 -1.38 -9.21 -23.27
N PHE A 127 -2.24 -9.61 -22.35
CA PHE A 127 -2.33 -9.00 -21.02
C PHE A 127 -1.02 -9.16 -20.22
N LEU A 128 -0.45 -10.35 -20.19
CA LEU A 128 0.83 -10.61 -19.52
C LEU A 128 1.99 -9.88 -20.20
N ALA A 129 1.99 -9.76 -21.51
CA ALA A 129 3.00 -9.01 -22.26
C ALA A 129 2.97 -7.52 -21.86
N GLY A 130 1.79 -6.92 -21.73
CA GLY A 130 1.65 -5.53 -21.29
C GLY A 130 2.13 -5.30 -19.85
N ALA A 131 1.71 -6.13 -18.91
CA ALA A 131 2.18 -6.05 -17.54
C ALA A 131 3.68 -6.36 -17.42
N GLY A 132 4.18 -7.34 -18.19
CA GLY A 132 5.59 -7.71 -18.29
C GLY A 132 6.45 -6.58 -18.86
N TRP A 133 5.95 -5.84 -19.86
CA TRP A 133 6.59 -4.64 -20.38
C TRP A 133 6.80 -3.57 -19.30
N LEU A 134 5.77 -3.26 -18.53
CA LEU A 134 5.92 -2.32 -17.42
C LEU A 134 6.90 -2.82 -16.37
N LEU A 135 6.87 -4.11 -16.04
CA LEU A 135 7.83 -4.72 -15.12
C LEU A 135 9.26 -4.60 -15.68
N LEU A 136 9.47 -4.83 -16.96
CA LEU A 136 10.75 -4.65 -17.63
C LEU A 136 11.22 -3.20 -17.53
N LEU A 137 10.35 -2.23 -17.83
CA LEU A 137 10.67 -0.80 -17.66
C LEU A 137 11.02 -0.48 -16.19
N ARG A 138 10.34 -1.08 -15.23
CA ARG A 138 10.63 -0.91 -13.79
C ARG A 138 11.99 -1.47 -13.40
N LEU A 139 12.41 -2.58 -14.00
CA LEU A 139 13.70 -3.22 -13.75
C LEU A 139 14.84 -2.57 -14.54
N ALA A 140 14.58 -2.04 -15.72
CA ALA A 140 15.59 -1.45 -16.60
C ALA A 140 15.89 0.02 -16.32
N LEU A 141 14.87 0.81 -15.92
CA LEU A 141 15.05 2.24 -15.70
C LEU A 141 15.41 2.55 -14.22
N PRO A 142 16.29 3.53 -13.98
CA PRO A 142 16.66 3.95 -12.62
C PRO A 142 15.47 4.59 -11.90
N THR A 143 15.46 4.53 -10.57
CA THR A 143 14.47 5.22 -9.73
C THR A 143 14.72 6.73 -9.79
N PRO A 144 13.68 7.58 -9.94
CA PRO A 144 13.86 9.03 -9.92
C PRO A 144 14.57 9.48 -8.63
N GLY A 145 15.59 10.32 -8.75
CA GLY A 145 16.38 10.82 -7.63
C GLY A 145 17.62 10.01 -7.28
N SER A 146 17.81 8.80 -7.84
CA SER A 146 18.99 7.96 -7.58
C SER A 146 20.23 8.32 -8.41
N LEU A 147 20.10 9.23 -9.37
CA LEU A 147 21.16 9.55 -10.34
C LEU A 147 22.16 10.60 -9.85
N ALA A 148 21.96 11.21 -8.68
CA ALA A 148 22.89 12.19 -8.13
C ALA A 148 24.12 11.49 -7.54
N GLY A 149 25.19 11.38 -8.30
CA GLY A 149 26.52 11.08 -7.79
C GLY A 149 27.10 9.68 -8.03
N HIS A 150 26.50 8.81 -8.86
CA HIS A 150 27.01 7.43 -9.05
C HIS A 150 27.26 7.07 -10.52
N SER A 151 28.18 6.13 -10.73
CA SER A 151 28.43 5.53 -12.03
C SER A 151 27.11 4.99 -12.61
N ARG A 152 26.89 5.19 -13.89
CA ARG A 152 25.62 4.96 -14.63
C ARG A 152 25.03 3.54 -14.52
N PHE A 153 25.63 2.61 -13.78
CA PHE A 153 25.23 1.21 -13.75
C PHE A 153 24.96 0.61 -12.35
N ASP A 154 25.17 1.33 -11.24
CA ASP A 154 24.99 0.79 -9.87
C ASP A 154 23.64 1.19 -9.24
N PHE A 155 22.55 1.01 -10.00
CA PHE A 155 21.19 1.28 -9.52
C PHE A 155 20.42 0.04 -9.06
N ARG A 156 21.10 -1.11 -8.91
CA ARG A 156 20.45 -2.38 -8.57
C ARG A 156 19.74 -2.36 -7.21
N PHE A 157 20.22 -1.59 -6.26
CA PHE A 157 19.67 -1.46 -4.90
C PHE A 157 19.24 -0.02 -4.59
N ASP A 158 18.95 0.79 -5.60
CA ASP A 158 18.58 2.19 -5.44
C ASP A 158 17.34 2.40 -4.56
N GLY A 159 16.33 1.53 -4.71
CA GLY A 159 15.10 1.58 -3.92
C GLY A 159 15.31 1.17 -2.47
N GLU A 160 16.13 0.16 -2.22
CA GLU A 160 16.51 -0.29 -0.88
C GLU A 160 17.36 0.77 -0.16
N ARG A 161 18.35 1.37 -0.85
CA ARG A 161 19.15 2.49 -0.32
C ARG A 161 18.26 3.68 0.03
N ALA A 162 17.36 4.07 -0.86
CA ALA A 162 16.45 5.18 -0.61
C ALA A 162 15.59 4.93 0.63
N ALA A 163 15.05 3.72 0.79
CA ALA A 163 14.22 3.36 1.92
C ALA A 163 15.00 3.35 3.25
N VAL A 164 16.24 2.83 3.26
CA VAL A 164 17.09 2.87 4.46
C VAL A 164 17.52 4.29 4.79
N ALA A 165 17.87 5.11 3.79
CA ALA A 165 18.23 6.51 4.01
C ALA A 165 17.05 7.33 4.56
N GLU A 166 15.82 7.04 4.11
CA GLU A 166 14.59 7.66 4.61
C GLU A 166 14.39 7.44 6.12
N VAL A 167 14.80 6.27 6.66
CA VAL A 167 14.76 6.01 8.10
C VAL A 167 15.63 7.00 8.86
N TYR A 168 16.87 7.21 8.41
CA TYR A 168 17.79 8.15 9.05
C TYR A 168 17.32 9.60 8.94
N ASP A 169 16.74 9.99 7.79
CA ASP A 169 16.11 11.31 7.64
C ASP A 169 14.91 11.50 8.57
N ALA A 170 14.09 10.45 8.74
CA ALA A 170 12.95 10.49 9.63
C ALA A 170 13.38 10.59 11.11
N ILE A 171 14.49 9.91 11.50
CA ILE A 171 15.10 10.08 12.83
C ILE A 171 15.53 11.55 13.02
N ALA A 172 16.25 12.11 12.05
CA ALA A 172 16.70 13.50 12.12
C ALA A 172 15.52 14.47 12.22
N ALA A 173 14.48 14.26 11.40
CA ALA A 173 13.27 15.09 11.39
C ALA A 173 12.48 15.00 12.71
N LEU A 174 12.49 13.84 13.37
CA LEU A 174 11.89 13.68 14.70
C LEU A 174 12.71 14.46 15.73
N LEU A 175 14.04 14.31 15.76
CA LEU A 175 14.93 15.04 16.70
C LEU A 175 14.78 16.56 16.57
N ASP A 176 14.67 17.09 15.34
CA ASP A 176 14.43 18.51 15.10
C ASP A 176 13.06 19.00 15.62
N ALA A 177 12.09 18.10 15.70
CA ALA A 177 10.72 18.43 16.06
C ALA A 177 10.41 18.22 17.56
N VAL A 178 11.32 17.60 18.32
CA VAL A 178 11.12 17.32 19.75
C VAL A 178 10.83 18.60 20.52
N GLY A 179 9.79 18.58 21.36
CA GLY A 179 9.29 19.76 22.09
C GLY A 179 8.37 20.67 21.28
N GLY A 180 8.15 20.42 20.00
CA GLY A 180 7.27 21.23 19.13
C GLY A 180 6.00 20.48 18.68
N GLU A 181 5.04 21.24 18.14
CA GLU A 181 3.74 20.71 17.70
C GLU A 181 3.83 19.59 16.63
N ARG A 182 4.89 19.59 15.81
CA ARG A 182 5.08 18.61 14.74
C ARG A 182 5.67 17.28 15.22
N ALA A 183 6.07 17.15 16.48
CA ALA A 183 6.78 15.99 17.01
C ALA A 183 5.98 14.69 16.82
N THR A 184 4.69 14.69 17.15
CA THR A 184 3.81 13.52 16.98
C THR A 184 3.71 13.06 15.51
N ALA A 185 3.55 14.01 14.57
CA ALA A 185 3.51 13.68 13.15
C ALA A 185 4.87 13.12 12.65
N ARG A 186 5.99 13.64 13.14
CA ARG A 186 7.33 13.15 12.81
C ARG A 186 7.61 11.78 13.39
N ARG A 187 7.13 11.50 14.61
CA ARG A 187 7.22 10.17 15.20
C ARG A 187 6.43 9.14 14.39
N ALA A 188 5.21 9.47 13.94
CA ALA A 188 4.44 8.61 13.06
C ALA A 188 5.15 8.38 11.70
N ALA A 189 5.76 9.43 11.13
CA ALA A 189 6.55 9.32 9.90
C ALA A 189 7.78 8.40 10.07
N LEU A 190 8.47 8.43 11.22
CA LEU A 190 9.57 7.52 11.54
C LEU A 190 9.10 6.06 11.54
N THR A 191 7.95 5.78 12.16
CA THR A 191 7.38 4.43 12.14
C THR A 191 7.09 3.94 10.72
N ALA A 192 6.49 4.80 9.89
CA ALA A 192 6.21 4.47 8.48
C ALA A 192 7.50 4.23 7.67
N ALA A 193 8.57 5.02 7.91
CA ALA A 193 9.85 4.85 7.26
C ALA A 193 10.53 3.52 7.66
N LEU A 194 10.47 3.13 8.93
CA LEU A 194 10.98 1.83 9.41
C LEU A 194 10.27 0.65 8.75
N ASP A 195 8.94 0.71 8.66
CA ASP A 195 8.15 -0.33 7.99
C ASP A 195 8.45 -0.39 6.49
N HIS A 196 8.54 0.76 5.83
CA HIS A 196 8.90 0.85 4.41
C HIS A 196 10.28 0.26 4.12
N ALA A 197 11.30 0.59 4.92
CA ALA A 197 12.66 0.07 4.77
C ALA A 197 12.71 -1.45 4.97
N GLN A 198 12.03 -1.98 5.98
CA GLN A 198 11.97 -3.41 6.18
C GLN A 198 11.24 -4.14 5.05
N ASP A 199 10.14 -3.60 4.55
CA ASP A 199 9.44 -4.17 3.40
C ASP A 199 10.31 -4.13 2.13
N ALA A 200 11.09 -3.07 1.94
CA ALA A 200 12.05 -2.97 0.84
C ALA A 200 13.15 -4.03 0.93
N LEU A 201 13.68 -4.27 2.12
CA LEU A 201 14.74 -5.26 2.38
C LEU A 201 14.22 -6.71 2.41
N ALA A 202 12.94 -6.94 2.73
CA ALA A 202 12.31 -8.27 2.81
C ALA A 202 11.91 -8.87 1.46
N GLY A 203 12.32 -8.29 0.34
CA GLY A 203 11.97 -8.71 -1.02
C GLY A 203 12.17 -10.21 -1.29
N PRO A 204 11.47 -10.80 -2.29
CA PRO A 204 11.51 -12.23 -2.58
C PRO A 204 12.93 -12.68 -2.93
N ARG A 205 13.44 -13.64 -2.18
CA ARG A 205 14.76 -14.25 -2.44
C ARG A 205 14.62 -15.34 -3.47
N LEU A 206 14.99 -15.08 -4.72
CA LEU A 206 15.04 -16.08 -5.79
C LEU A 206 16.13 -17.13 -5.56
N ARG A 207 17.13 -16.86 -4.71
CA ARG A 207 18.16 -17.82 -4.28
C ARG A 207 18.42 -17.72 -2.78
N ARG A 208 18.24 -18.83 -2.07
CA ARG A 208 18.35 -18.94 -0.60
C ARG A 208 19.76 -18.74 -0.02
N ARG A 209 20.83 -18.71 -0.81
CA ARG A 209 22.21 -18.87 -0.32
C ARG A 209 23.21 -17.73 -0.56
N ALA A 210 22.88 -16.71 -1.32
CA ALA A 210 23.86 -15.65 -1.58
C ALA A 210 23.22 -14.25 -1.55
N GLY A 211 23.11 -13.64 -0.37
CA GLY A 211 22.98 -12.19 -0.28
C GLY A 211 24.25 -11.54 -0.83
N SER A 212 24.16 -10.58 -1.76
CA SER A 212 25.32 -9.82 -2.21
C SER A 212 25.90 -9.00 -1.04
N ALA A 213 27.19 -8.65 -1.10
CA ALA A 213 27.82 -7.79 -0.09
C ALA A 213 27.01 -6.49 0.12
N ALA A 214 26.52 -5.88 -0.99
CA ALA A 214 25.67 -4.71 -0.94
C ALA A 214 24.33 -4.95 -0.17
N GLU A 215 23.71 -6.12 -0.32
CA GLU A 215 22.49 -6.46 0.43
C GLU A 215 22.78 -6.65 1.91
N ARG A 216 23.87 -7.32 2.27
CA ARG A 216 24.29 -7.46 3.67
C ARG A 216 24.60 -6.11 4.30
N ARG A 217 25.33 -5.23 3.57
CA ARG A 217 25.63 -3.86 4.02
C ARG A 217 24.35 -3.07 4.31
N LEU A 218 23.37 -3.07 3.41
CA LEU A 218 22.10 -2.37 3.62
C LEU A 218 21.31 -2.92 4.80
N HIS A 219 21.31 -4.24 5.00
CA HIS A 219 20.70 -4.85 6.18
C HIS A 219 21.41 -4.40 7.47
N ALA A 220 22.73 -4.38 7.50
CA ALA A 220 23.51 -3.91 8.64
C ALA A 220 23.22 -2.43 8.94
N GLN A 221 23.18 -1.58 7.92
CA GLN A 221 22.83 -0.17 8.03
C GLN A 221 21.39 0.02 8.56
N TYR A 222 20.43 -0.79 8.11
CA TYR A 222 19.05 -0.77 8.66
C TYR A 222 19.03 -1.18 10.14
N VAL A 223 19.71 -2.25 10.51
CA VAL A 223 19.79 -2.71 11.93
C VAL A 223 20.43 -1.65 12.81
N ALA A 224 21.46 -0.96 12.33
CA ALA A 224 22.11 0.14 13.05
C ALA A 224 21.18 1.36 13.25
N ALA A 225 20.14 1.54 12.44
CA ALA A 225 19.15 2.60 12.62
C ALA A 225 18.17 2.32 13.78
N LEU A 226 17.96 1.06 14.17
CA LEU A 226 16.95 0.70 15.17
C LEU A 226 17.21 1.29 16.55
N PRO A 227 18.44 1.20 17.13
CA PRO A 227 18.74 1.88 18.39
C PRO A 227 18.61 3.40 18.32
N LEU A 228 18.98 4.01 17.18
CA LEU A 228 18.81 5.44 16.95
C LEU A 228 17.33 5.85 16.99
N ALA A 229 16.48 5.04 16.37
CA ALA A 229 15.03 5.26 16.36
C ALA A 229 14.44 5.10 17.77
N GLU A 230 14.94 4.17 18.59
CA GLU A 230 14.52 4.03 19.99
C GLU A 230 14.94 5.25 20.82
N ALA A 231 16.18 5.68 20.72
CA ALA A 231 16.69 6.85 21.44
C ALA A 231 15.92 8.13 21.03
N ALA A 232 15.67 8.33 19.74
CA ALA A 232 14.88 9.46 19.24
C ALA A 232 13.43 9.43 19.77
N THR A 233 12.80 8.24 19.88
CA THR A 233 11.47 8.08 20.46
C THR A 233 11.48 8.36 21.97
N ALA A 234 12.53 7.96 22.70
CA ALA A 234 12.67 8.27 24.13
C ALA A 234 12.88 9.79 24.36
N LEU A 235 13.61 10.47 23.49
CA LEU A 235 13.74 11.94 23.53
C LEU A 235 12.41 12.63 23.20
N PHE A 236 11.68 12.13 22.22
CA PHE A 236 10.31 12.60 21.95
C PHE A 236 9.39 12.46 23.18
N TRP A 237 9.44 11.31 23.87
CA TRP A 237 8.67 11.07 25.08
C TRP A 237 9.09 12.02 26.23
N ALA A 238 10.40 12.33 26.35
CA ALA A 238 10.88 13.29 27.35
C ALA A 238 10.29 14.68 27.14
N GLY A 239 10.06 15.08 25.89
CA GLY A 239 9.40 16.32 25.47
C GLY A 239 10.28 17.56 25.57
N GLU A 240 11.54 17.44 25.98
CA GLU A 240 12.47 18.56 26.08
C GLU A 240 13.15 18.81 24.73
N PRO A 241 13.22 20.07 24.25
CA PRO A 241 13.90 20.40 23.00
C PRO A 241 15.35 19.90 22.98
N VAL A 242 15.74 19.32 21.85
CA VAL A 242 17.07 18.75 21.67
C VAL A 242 17.92 19.69 20.80
N SER A 243 19.23 19.72 21.02
CA SER A 243 20.14 20.50 20.20
C SER A 243 20.08 20.11 18.74
N VAL A 244 20.12 21.08 17.82
CA VAL A 244 20.16 20.88 16.35
C VAL A 244 21.28 19.91 15.93
N ARG A 245 22.37 19.86 16.70
CA ARG A 245 23.50 18.91 16.48
C ARG A 245 23.08 17.44 16.58
N ALA A 246 22.07 17.10 17.39
CA ALA A 246 21.60 15.73 17.53
C ALA A 246 21.02 15.16 16.23
N ALA A 247 20.39 16.01 15.41
CA ALA A 247 19.83 15.60 14.11
C ALA A 247 20.89 15.53 12.99
N GLU A 248 22.06 16.15 13.16
CA GLU A 248 23.10 16.19 12.13
C GLU A 248 23.73 14.80 11.89
N GLY A 249 23.98 14.01 12.94
CA GLY A 249 24.49 12.65 12.83
C GLY A 249 23.62 11.76 11.93
N PRO A 250 22.32 11.60 12.23
CA PRO A 250 21.40 10.86 11.37
C PRO A 250 21.32 11.40 9.93
N ARG A 251 21.40 12.71 9.70
CA ARG A 251 21.43 13.28 8.33
C ARG A 251 22.67 12.85 7.55
N ARG A 252 23.85 12.84 8.20
CA ARG A 252 25.10 12.35 7.59
C ARG A 252 25.00 10.86 7.26
N LEU A 253 24.43 10.05 8.17
CA LEU A 253 24.17 8.63 7.91
C LEU A 253 23.21 8.44 6.73
N ALA A 254 22.15 9.23 6.61
CA ALA A 254 21.26 9.21 5.46
C ALA A 254 21.99 9.52 4.14
N ALA A 255 22.86 10.53 4.14
CA ALA A 255 23.68 10.89 2.99
C ALA A 255 24.67 9.78 2.63
N ALA A 256 25.31 9.17 3.62
CA ALA A 256 26.25 8.06 3.44
C ALA A 256 25.57 6.82 2.83
N VAL A 257 24.34 6.47 3.27
CA VAL A 257 23.53 5.39 2.66
C VAL A 257 23.21 5.69 1.19
N ARG A 258 22.75 6.92 0.90
CA ARG A 258 22.44 7.32 -0.49
C ARG A 258 23.68 7.29 -1.36
N GLY A 259 24.78 7.88 -0.85
CA GLY A 259 26.06 7.96 -1.53
C GLY A 259 26.82 6.64 -1.61
N ASN A 260 26.42 5.61 -0.86
CA ASN A 260 27.20 4.38 -0.66
C ASN A 260 28.65 4.69 -0.25
N THR A 261 28.84 5.69 0.59
CA THR A 261 30.13 6.23 1.07
C THR A 261 30.30 5.96 2.56
N GLY A 262 31.48 6.24 3.11
CA GLY A 262 31.70 6.31 4.55
C GLY A 262 30.99 7.52 5.16
N THR A 263 30.84 7.53 6.49
CA THR A 263 30.11 8.57 7.23
C THR A 263 30.94 9.81 7.50
N GLY A 264 32.26 9.68 7.50
CA GLY A 264 33.16 10.68 8.09
C GLY A 264 32.89 10.85 9.60
N PRO A 265 33.51 11.83 10.26
CA PRO A 265 33.29 12.09 11.68
C PRO A 265 31.84 12.53 11.93
N LEU A 266 31.15 11.82 12.85
CA LEU A 266 29.80 12.16 13.27
C LEU A 266 29.86 13.14 14.45
N PRO A 267 28.97 14.17 14.48
CA PRO A 267 28.89 15.07 15.62
C PRO A 267 28.29 14.33 16.83
N ALA A 268 28.96 14.37 17.96
CA ALA A 268 28.47 13.81 19.21
C ALA A 268 27.41 14.73 19.82
N PRO A 269 26.23 14.21 20.23
CA PRO A 269 25.28 14.96 21.02
C PRO A 269 25.78 15.16 22.47
N HIS A 270 25.23 16.13 23.18
CA HIS A 270 25.49 16.28 24.61
C HIS A 270 24.99 15.07 25.40
N ARG A 271 25.84 14.48 26.26
CA ARG A 271 25.57 13.27 27.06
C ARG A 271 24.86 13.56 28.39
N SER A 272 24.12 14.66 28.52
CA SER A 272 23.51 15.10 29.79
C SER A 272 22.36 14.21 30.28
N ALA A 273 21.59 13.60 29.36
CA ALA A 273 20.45 12.75 29.69
C ALA A 273 20.66 11.30 29.19
N PRO A 274 20.03 10.28 29.83
CA PRO A 274 20.16 8.88 29.42
C PRO A 274 19.82 8.65 27.94
N ALA A 275 18.74 9.22 27.44
CA ALA A 275 18.34 9.10 26.02
C ALA A 275 19.34 9.76 25.06
N LEU A 276 20.04 10.84 25.48
CA LEU A 276 21.10 11.46 24.67
C LEU A 276 22.38 10.60 24.67
N ARG A 277 22.70 9.92 25.80
CA ARG A 277 23.78 8.93 25.83
C ARG A 277 23.49 7.77 24.91
N ALA A 278 22.28 7.21 24.99
CA ALA A 278 21.82 6.14 24.10
C ALA A 278 21.90 6.54 22.63
N LEU A 279 21.55 7.78 22.29
CA LEU A 279 21.66 8.33 20.93
C LEU A 279 23.12 8.39 20.47
N ASP A 280 24.04 8.90 21.31
CA ASP A 280 25.45 9.01 21.01
C ASP A 280 26.09 7.63 20.82
N ASP A 281 25.83 6.71 21.73
CA ASP A 281 26.33 5.33 21.63
C ASP A 281 25.77 4.58 20.40
N ALA A 282 24.53 4.86 20.02
CA ALA A 282 23.93 4.32 18.80
C ALA A 282 24.57 4.93 17.54
N LEU A 283 24.92 6.24 17.56
CA LEU A 283 25.64 6.89 16.46
C LEU A 283 27.04 6.30 16.28
N LEU A 284 27.77 6.08 17.37
CA LEU A 284 29.11 5.45 17.32
C LEU A 284 29.04 4.03 16.73
N ARG A 285 28.10 3.20 17.21
CA ARG A 285 27.88 1.84 16.67
C ARG A 285 27.45 1.86 15.20
N ALA A 286 26.65 2.84 14.81
CA ALA A 286 26.26 3.01 13.40
C ALA A 286 27.49 3.38 12.55
N ALA A 287 28.32 4.33 12.97
CA ALA A 287 29.55 4.68 12.26
C ALA A 287 30.48 3.46 12.06
N GLU A 288 30.69 2.68 13.12
CA GLU A 288 31.48 1.45 13.03
C GLU A 288 30.88 0.43 12.05
N THR A 289 29.53 0.32 12.01
CA THR A 289 28.84 -0.57 11.07
C THR A 289 29.00 -0.11 9.63
N PHE A 290 29.05 1.20 9.39
CA PHE A 290 29.26 1.77 8.06
C PHE A 290 30.70 1.57 7.57
N ASP A 291 31.69 1.57 8.48
CA ASP A 291 33.10 1.39 8.15
C ASP A 291 33.45 -0.10 7.96
N ARG A 292 32.88 -1.02 8.76
CA ARG A 292 33.12 -2.47 8.70
C ARG A 292 32.29 -3.22 7.67
N ALA A 293 31.90 -2.63 6.59
CA ALA A 293 30.86 -3.02 5.64
C ALA A 293 30.85 -4.49 5.10
N GLU A 294 31.83 -5.34 5.43
CA GLU A 294 31.97 -6.67 4.82
C GLU A 294 31.57 -7.86 5.72
N ASP A 295 31.56 -7.72 7.05
CA ASP A 295 31.45 -8.87 7.98
C ASP A 295 30.11 -9.05 8.70
N ALA A 296 29.08 -8.27 8.40
CA ALA A 296 27.84 -8.32 9.16
C ALA A 296 26.99 -9.58 8.87
N HIS A 297 27.02 -10.54 9.79
CA HIS A 297 26.23 -11.78 9.76
C HIS A 297 24.86 -11.67 10.45
N GLN A 298 24.53 -10.54 11.08
CA GLN A 298 23.29 -10.34 11.81
C GLN A 298 22.13 -10.13 10.84
N ARG A 299 21.21 -11.08 10.82
CA ARG A 299 19.96 -11.00 10.04
C ARG A 299 18.83 -10.61 10.99
N PRO A 300 18.07 -9.53 10.73
CA PRO A 300 16.82 -9.33 11.44
C PRO A 300 15.90 -10.53 11.18
N PRO A 301 15.15 -11.02 12.17
CA PRO A 301 14.21 -12.13 12.00
C PRO A 301 13.16 -11.75 10.96
N ALA A 302 13.25 -12.32 9.77
CA ALA A 302 12.22 -12.17 8.75
C ALA A 302 11.00 -12.97 9.21
N ARG A 303 9.91 -12.30 9.57
CA ARG A 303 8.65 -12.96 9.87
C ARG A 303 8.24 -13.82 8.66
N ARG A 304 8.31 -15.13 8.79
CA ARG A 304 7.70 -16.05 7.84
C ARG A 304 6.19 -15.78 7.90
N ARG A 305 5.62 -15.20 6.83
CA ARG A 305 4.16 -15.20 6.67
C ARG A 305 3.76 -16.66 6.56
N ASP A 306 3.24 -17.21 7.66
CA ASP A 306 2.74 -18.56 7.69
C ASP A 306 1.50 -18.64 6.79
N VAL A 307 1.42 -19.67 5.94
CA VAL A 307 0.24 -19.96 5.11
C VAL A 307 -1.03 -20.03 5.99
N ARG A 308 -0.91 -20.57 7.20
CA ARG A 308 -2.00 -20.64 8.19
C ARG A 308 -2.51 -19.25 8.58
N HIS A 309 -1.62 -18.26 8.70
CA HIS A 309 -2.03 -16.88 8.98
C HIS A 309 -2.78 -16.26 7.79
N ALA A 310 -2.33 -16.50 6.56
CA ALA A 310 -3.01 -16.03 5.36
C ALA A 310 -4.42 -16.67 5.22
N VAL A 311 -4.53 -17.97 5.47
CA VAL A 311 -5.83 -18.68 5.45
C VAL A 311 -6.76 -18.16 6.54
N ARG A 312 -6.27 -17.96 7.77
CA ARG A 312 -7.07 -17.35 8.84
C ARG A 312 -7.51 -15.92 8.52
N ALA A 313 -6.67 -15.11 7.90
CA ALA A 313 -7.04 -13.76 7.48
C ALA A 313 -8.12 -13.77 6.39
N ALA A 314 -8.02 -14.67 5.41
CA ALA A 314 -8.98 -14.80 4.31
C ALA A 314 -10.34 -15.37 4.77
N LEU A 315 -10.33 -16.36 5.68
CA LEU A 315 -11.53 -17.05 6.17
C LEU A 315 -12.07 -16.47 7.49
N GLY A 316 -11.36 -15.55 8.11
CA GLY A 316 -11.81 -14.84 9.31
C GLY A 316 -13.00 -13.93 9.06
N THR A 317 -13.61 -13.41 10.12
CA THR A 317 -14.80 -12.55 10.05
C THR A 317 -14.62 -11.38 9.09
N GLY A 318 -13.49 -10.66 9.17
CA GLY A 318 -13.19 -9.54 8.28
C GLY A 318 -13.02 -9.95 6.80
N GLY A 319 -12.37 -11.10 6.54
CA GLY A 319 -12.22 -11.63 5.18
C GLY A 319 -13.55 -12.08 4.57
N ARG A 320 -14.41 -12.72 5.37
CA ARG A 320 -15.76 -13.15 4.94
C ARG A 320 -16.69 -11.96 4.66
N GLU A 321 -16.72 -10.99 5.57
CA GLU A 321 -17.54 -9.78 5.41
C GLU A 321 -17.13 -9.01 4.15
N TYR A 322 -15.83 -8.79 3.98
CA TYR A 322 -15.32 -8.11 2.79
C TYR A 322 -15.56 -8.94 1.53
N GLY A 323 -15.35 -10.26 1.58
CA GLY A 323 -15.64 -11.17 0.47
C GLY A 323 -17.09 -11.14 0.05
N LEU A 324 -18.03 -11.14 1.00
CA LEU A 324 -19.45 -11.05 0.72
C LEU A 324 -19.83 -9.69 0.09
N ARG A 325 -19.27 -8.60 0.61
CA ARG A 325 -19.49 -7.25 0.05
C ARG A 325 -19.00 -7.13 -1.39
N VAL A 326 -17.81 -7.65 -1.68
CA VAL A 326 -17.26 -7.69 -3.05
C VAL A 326 -18.12 -8.57 -3.94
N ALA A 327 -18.54 -9.76 -3.47
CA ALA A 327 -19.39 -10.67 -4.21
C ALA A 327 -20.72 -10.03 -4.60
N LEU A 328 -21.39 -9.37 -3.65
CA LEU A 328 -22.65 -8.68 -3.89
C LEU A 328 -22.48 -7.51 -4.87
N CYS A 329 -21.47 -6.66 -4.68
CA CYS A 329 -21.24 -5.53 -5.60
C CYS A 329 -20.88 -6.00 -7.00
N PHE A 330 -19.97 -6.97 -7.12
CA PHE A 330 -19.52 -7.48 -8.41
C PHE A 330 -20.59 -8.31 -9.10
N GLY A 331 -21.25 -9.22 -8.38
CA GLY A 331 -22.32 -10.06 -8.90
C GLY A 331 -23.54 -9.25 -9.31
N ALA A 332 -24.03 -8.35 -8.47
CA ALA A 332 -25.16 -7.50 -8.81
C ALA A 332 -24.87 -6.57 -9.98
N SER A 333 -23.66 -5.99 -10.03
CA SER A 333 -23.25 -5.17 -11.18
C SER A 333 -23.17 -5.98 -12.47
N ALA A 334 -22.68 -7.22 -12.42
CA ALA A 334 -22.66 -8.13 -13.57
C ALA A 334 -24.07 -8.52 -14.00
N ALA A 335 -24.98 -8.82 -13.06
CA ALA A 335 -26.38 -9.13 -13.35
C ALA A 335 -27.10 -7.97 -14.03
N ILE A 336 -26.98 -6.76 -13.46
CA ILE A 336 -27.61 -5.55 -14.02
C ILE A 336 -27.03 -5.27 -15.42
N ALA A 337 -25.71 -5.34 -15.57
CA ALA A 337 -25.06 -5.08 -16.86
C ALA A 337 -25.51 -6.07 -17.95
N GLN A 338 -25.63 -7.36 -17.62
CA GLN A 338 -26.15 -8.38 -18.55
C GLN A 338 -27.64 -8.17 -18.85
N ALA A 339 -28.48 -7.81 -17.85
CA ALA A 339 -29.88 -7.50 -18.07
C ALA A 339 -30.06 -6.32 -19.02
N LEU A 340 -29.28 -5.23 -18.83
CA LEU A 340 -29.27 -4.08 -19.73
C LEU A 340 -28.82 -4.44 -21.15
N HIS A 341 -27.81 -5.31 -21.26
CA HIS A 341 -27.32 -5.81 -22.53
C HIS A 341 -28.38 -6.61 -23.30
N HIS A 342 -29.13 -7.48 -22.61
CA HIS A 342 -30.19 -8.32 -23.23
C HIS A 342 -31.47 -7.56 -23.54
N THR A 343 -31.85 -6.56 -22.75
CA THR A 343 -33.09 -5.80 -22.96
C THR A 343 -32.99 -4.76 -24.08
N ARG A 344 -31.81 -4.56 -24.65
CA ARG A 344 -31.55 -3.58 -25.73
C ARG A 344 -31.99 -2.15 -25.40
N TRP A 345 -32.30 -1.84 -24.16
CA TRP A 345 -32.82 -0.52 -23.75
C TRP A 345 -31.85 0.63 -24.07
N TYR A 346 -30.59 0.35 -24.19
CA TYR A 346 -29.54 1.35 -24.43
C TYR A 346 -28.76 1.13 -25.75
N GLY A 347 -29.34 0.50 -26.75
CA GLY A 347 -28.66 0.04 -27.94
C GLY A 347 -27.83 -1.22 -27.67
N GLN A 348 -26.97 -1.62 -28.62
CA GLN A 348 -26.08 -2.77 -28.38
C GLN A 348 -24.96 -2.36 -27.41
N HIS A 349 -25.11 -2.66 -26.10
CA HIS A 349 -24.07 -2.43 -25.09
C HIS A 349 -22.93 -3.43 -25.25
N GLN A 350 -21.98 -3.08 -26.07
CA GLN A 350 -20.81 -3.93 -26.32
C GLN A 350 -19.83 -3.96 -25.12
N HIS A 351 -19.94 -3.00 -24.19
CA HIS A 351 -18.99 -2.82 -23.07
C HIS A 351 -19.62 -3.04 -21.68
N TRP A 352 -20.58 -3.93 -21.55
CA TRP A 352 -21.25 -4.19 -20.27
C TRP A 352 -20.30 -4.53 -19.11
N TYR A 353 -19.09 -5.00 -19.40
CA TYR A 353 -18.04 -5.30 -18.41
C TYR A 353 -17.52 -4.09 -17.63
N TRP A 354 -17.77 -2.87 -18.10
CA TRP A 354 -17.32 -1.67 -17.39
C TRP A 354 -18.03 -1.45 -16.07
N LEU A 355 -19.30 -1.79 -15.97
CA LEU A 355 -20.09 -1.65 -14.75
C LEU A 355 -19.50 -2.51 -13.62
N PRO A 356 -19.34 -3.86 -13.76
CA PRO A 356 -18.71 -4.67 -12.73
C PRO A 356 -17.24 -4.30 -12.47
N ALA A 357 -16.47 -3.94 -13.49
CA ALA A 357 -15.08 -3.48 -13.28
C ALA A 357 -15.01 -2.20 -12.45
N THR A 358 -15.93 -1.24 -12.67
CA THR A 358 -16.00 -0.01 -11.87
C THR A 358 -16.40 -0.31 -10.43
N ALA A 359 -17.37 -1.20 -10.21
CA ALA A 359 -17.81 -1.60 -8.88
C ALA A 359 -16.65 -2.19 -8.05
N VAL A 360 -15.79 -3.03 -8.65
CA VAL A 360 -14.61 -3.61 -7.98
C VAL A 360 -13.66 -2.53 -7.46
N PHE A 361 -13.37 -1.50 -8.27
CA PHE A 361 -12.49 -0.40 -7.82
C PHE A 361 -13.12 0.43 -6.69
N LEU A 362 -14.44 0.56 -6.66
CA LEU A 362 -15.15 1.32 -5.62
C LEU A 362 -15.26 0.56 -4.29
N VAL A 363 -15.41 -0.75 -4.32
CA VAL A 363 -15.55 -1.58 -3.11
C VAL A 363 -14.25 -1.75 -2.36
N LYS A 364 -13.09 -1.50 -2.98
CA LYS A 364 -11.77 -1.73 -2.39
C LYS A 364 -11.57 -0.93 -1.09
N PRO A 365 -11.26 -1.57 0.08
CA PRO A 365 -11.21 -0.89 1.37
C PRO A 365 -10.03 0.05 1.53
N ASP A 366 -8.96 -0.15 0.76
CA ASP A 366 -7.68 0.56 0.92
C ASP A 366 -7.69 2.01 0.40
N LEU A 367 -8.81 2.48 -0.19
CA LEU A 367 -8.86 3.74 -0.94
C LEU A 367 -9.58 4.90 -0.22
N GLY A 368 -9.88 4.78 1.07
CA GLY A 368 -10.54 5.84 1.84
C GLY A 368 -12.06 5.66 2.00
N PRO A 369 -12.79 6.67 2.50
CA PRO A 369 -14.22 6.62 2.79
C PRO A 369 -15.05 6.32 1.54
N LEU A 370 -16.10 5.50 1.68
CA LEU A 370 -16.91 5.04 0.55
C LEU A 370 -17.61 6.20 -0.17
N ALA A 371 -18.27 7.09 0.57
CA ALA A 371 -18.99 8.23 0.00
C ALA A 371 -18.07 9.17 -0.79
N SER A 372 -16.90 9.53 -0.22
CA SER A 372 -15.91 10.36 -0.89
C SER A 372 -15.37 9.70 -2.17
N ARG A 373 -15.10 8.38 -2.13
CA ARG A 373 -14.64 7.63 -3.31
C ARG A 373 -15.68 7.63 -4.43
N VAL A 374 -16.95 7.41 -4.08
CA VAL A 374 -18.04 7.38 -5.04
C VAL A 374 -18.21 8.74 -5.70
N LEU A 375 -18.22 9.83 -4.92
CA LEU A 375 -18.30 11.19 -5.45
C LEU A 375 -17.10 11.55 -6.33
N CYS A 376 -15.89 11.26 -5.86
CA CYS A 376 -14.67 11.48 -6.64
C CYS A 376 -14.64 10.65 -7.93
N ARG A 377 -15.18 9.41 -7.90
CA ARG A 377 -15.29 8.55 -9.09
C ARG A 377 -16.27 9.13 -10.10
N ALA A 378 -17.46 9.52 -9.65
CA ALA A 378 -18.47 10.13 -10.50
C ALA A 378 -17.94 11.43 -11.14
N ALA A 379 -17.48 12.37 -10.32
CA ALA A 379 -16.94 13.65 -10.78
C ALA A 379 -15.74 13.47 -11.74
N GLY A 380 -14.79 12.59 -11.37
CA GLY A 380 -13.62 12.32 -12.20
C GLY A 380 -13.97 11.65 -13.54
N THR A 381 -14.99 10.77 -13.57
CA THR A 381 -15.42 10.15 -14.83
C THR A 381 -16.13 11.17 -15.74
N VAL A 382 -17.00 12.01 -15.20
CA VAL A 382 -17.68 13.07 -15.98
C VAL A 382 -16.64 14.04 -16.53
N LEU A 383 -15.74 14.55 -15.67
CA LEU A 383 -14.67 15.47 -16.10
C LEU A 383 -13.76 14.82 -17.16
N GLY A 384 -13.35 13.58 -16.94
CA GLY A 384 -12.50 12.85 -17.89
C GLY A 384 -13.17 12.62 -19.23
N ALA A 385 -14.47 12.30 -19.25
CA ALA A 385 -15.24 12.12 -20.47
C ALA A 385 -15.41 13.43 -21.26
N LEU A 386 -15.67 14.55 -20.56
CA LEU A 386 -15.75 15.88 -21.18
C LEU A 386 -14.41 16.33 -21.77
N VAL A 387 -13.31 16.17 -21.02
CA VAL A 387 -11.96 16.47 -21.52
C VAL A 387 -11.61 15.59 -22.71
N PHE A 388 -11.93 14.30 -22.65
CA PHE A 388 -11.71 13.39 -23.78
C PHE A 388 -12.52 13.81 -25.02
N ALA A 389 -13.80 14.15 -24.88
CA ALA A 389 -14.64 14.58 -25.99
C ALA A 389 -14.07 15.81 -26.69
N GLY A 390 -13.59 16.81 -25.92
CA GLY A 390 -12.94 18.00 -26.47
C GLY A 390 -11.63 17.68 -27.19
N LEU A 391 -10.77 16.84 -26.59
CA LEU A 391 -9.49 16.44 -27.21
C LEU A 391 -9.69 15.56 -28.44
N ALA A 392 -10.64 14.62 -28.42
CA ALA A 392 -10.90 13.70 -29.52
C ALA A 392 -11.46 14.41 -30.77
N ALA A 393 -12.06 15.60 -30.61
CA ALA A 393 -12.49 16.44 -31.71
C ALA A 393 -11.31 17.17 -32.42
N LEU A 394 -10.22 17.40 -31.68
CA LEU A 394 -9.07 18.18 -32.16
C LEU A 394 -7.89 17.30 -32.62
N LEU A 395 -7.76 16.10 -32.09
CA LEU A 395 -6.58 15.27 -32.33
C LEU A 395 -6.71 14.40 -33.57
N PRO A 396 -5.65 14.32 -34.41
CA PRO A 396 -5.63 13.44 -35.60
C PRO A 396 -5.62 11.96 -35.17
N ARG A 397 -6.37 11.13 -35.89
CA ARG A 397 -6.47 9.69 -35.63
C ARG A 397 -5.55 8.90 -36.56
N PRO A 398 -4.87 7.82 -36.10
CA PRO A 398 -4.78 7.33 -34.71
C PRO A 398 -3.67 8.00 -33.89
N ALA A 399 -2.73 8.73 -34.51
CA ALA A 399 -1.50 9.21 -33.89
C ALA A 399 -1.77 10.09 -32.63
N GLY A 400 -2.74 11.02 -32.72
CA GLY A 400 -3.10 11.89 -31.59
C GLY A 400 -3.65 11.11 -30.39
N LEU A 401 -4.42 10.03 -30.61
CA LEU A 401 -4.93 9.18 -29.54
C LEU A 401 -3.80 8.39 -28.86
N ILE A 402 -2.82 7.90 -29.63
CA ILE A 402 -1.64 7.22 -29.08
C ILE A 402 -0.82 8.18 -28.22
N ALA A 403 -0.59 9.42 -28.71
CA ALA A 403 0.08 10.47 -27.94
C ALA A 403 -0.70 10.80 -26.65
N LEU A 404 -2.02 10.90 -26.71
CA LEU A 404 -2.87 11.14 -25.55
C LEU A 404 -2.75 10.02 -24.51
N VAL A 405 -2.73 8.75 -24.94
CA VAL A 405 -2.48 7.59 -24.05
C VAL A 405 -1.12 7.70 -23.36
N ALA A 406 -0.07 8.09 -24.08
CA ALA A 406 1.26 8.27 -23.50
C ALA A 406 1.30 9.42 -22.47
N VAL A 407 0.67 10.56 -22.78
CA VAL A 407 0.54 11.71 -21.87
C VAL A 407 -0.25 11.33 -20.61
N CYS A 408 -1.40 10.69 -20.76
CA CYS A 408 -2.17 10.19 -19.60
C CYS A 408 -1.36 9.21 -18.76
N GLY A 409 -0.62 8.29 -19.38
CA GLY A 409 0.29 7.39 -18.69
C GLY A 409 1.36 8.13 -17.87
N ALA A 410 1.92 9.23 -18.40
CA ALA A 410 2.87 10.09 -17.68
C ALA A 410 2.23 10.81 -16.49
N LEU A 411 0.94 11.15 -16.58
CA LEU A 411 0.20 11.86 -15.52
C LEU A 411 -0.28 10.94 -14.39
N VAL A 412 -0.48 9.65 -14.62
CA VAL A 412 -0.95 8.68 -13.59
C VAL A 412 -0.18 8.81 -12.27
N PRO A 413 1.17 8.81 -12.22
CA PRO A 413 1.90 8.88 -10.94
C PRO A 413 1.67 10.18 -10.16
N VAL A 414 1.35 11.28 -10.84
CA VAL A 414 1.02 12.58 -10.21
C VAL A 414 -0.43 12.59 -9.74
N ALA A 415 -1.32 12.07 -10.57
CA ALA A 415 -2.75 12.00 -10.29
C ALA A 415 -3.11 11.08 -9.12
N THR A 416 -2.23 10.12 -8.74
CA THR A 416 -2.45 9.23 -7.58
C THR A 416 -2.62 9.97 -6.25
N ARG A 417 -2.23 11.25 -6.17
CA ARG A 417 -2.43 12.09 -4.97
C ARG A 417 -3.90 12.43 -4.71
N HIS A 418 -4.73 12.44 -5.75
CA HIS A 418 -6.16 12.79 -5.68
C HIS A 418 -6.97 11.78 -6.48
N PHE A 419 -7.88 11.08 -5.81
CA PHE A 419 -8.66 10.00 -6.44
C PHE A 419 -9.51 10.48 -7.63
N ALA A 420 -10.09 11.67 -7.56
CA ALA A 420 -10.84 12.26 -8.68
C ALA A 420 -9.93 12.54 -9.90
N ALA A 421 -8.75 13.12 -9.68
CA ALA A 421 -7.79 13.39 -10.75
C ALA A 421 -7.29 12.09 -11.41
N LEU A 422 -6.97 11.08 -10.60
CA LEU A 422 -6.61 9.76 -11.11
C LEU A 422 -7.74 9.17 -11.96
N THR A 423 -8.98 9.27 -11.48
CA THR A 423 -10.15 8.79 -12.22
C THR A 423 -10.32 9.51 -13.55
N ALA A 424 -10.18 10.85 -13.58
CA ALA A 424 -10.28 11.62 -14.80
C ALA A 424 -9.21 11.22 -15.83
N VAL A 425 -7.94 11.14 -15.40
CA VAL A 425 -6.82 10.72 -16.27
C VAL A 425 -7.03 9.30 -16.80
N VAL A 426 -7.42 8.36 -15.95
CA VAL A 426 -7.71 6.97 -16.35
C VAL A 426 -8.90 6.90 -17.31
N THR A 427 -9.94 7.72 -17.10
CA THR A 427 -11.11 7.78 -18.00
C THR A 427 -10.70 8.26 -19.39
N VAL A 428 -9.93 9.36 -19.49
CA VAL A 428 -9.40 9.84 -20.77
C VAL A 428 -8.58 8.74 -21.45
N LEU A 429 -7.68 8.09 -20.72
CA LEU A 429 -6.82 7.03 -21.25
C LEU A 429 -7.64 5.85 -21.79
N VAL A 430 -8.61 5.37 -21.01
CA VAL A 430 -9.46 4.22 -21.40
C VAL A 430 -10.32 4.57 -22.62
N LEU A 431 -10.91 5.75 -22.66
CA LEU A 431 -11.70 6.20 -23.82
C LEU A 431 -10.83 6.33 -25.08
N ALA A 432 -9.59 6.82 -24.95
CA ALA A 432 -8.65 6.88 -26.06
C ALA A 432 -8.27 5.48 -26.58
N LEU A 433 -8.08 4.49 -25.68
CA LEU A 433 -7.82 3.10 -26.04
C LEU A 433 -9.01 2.46 -26.76
N VAL A 434 -10.23 2.67 -26.27
CA VAL A 434 -11.45 2.12 -26.88
C VAL A 434 -11.71 2.75 -28.24
N MET A 435 -11.56 4.06 -28.37
CA MET A 435 -11.69 4.73 -29.66
C MET A 435 -10.65 4.27 -30.70
N THR A 436 -9.42 4.00 -30.26
CA THR A 436 -8.37 3.42 -31.13
C THR A 436 -8.74 2.00 -31.55
N GLY A 437 -9.49 1.26 -30.71
CA GLY A 437 -10.07 -0.05 -31.03
C GLY A 437 -11.24 -0.02 -32.04
N GLY A 438 -11.70 1.16 -32.47
CA GLY A 438 -12.73 1.32 -33.51
C GLY A 438 -14.14 1.68 -33.00
N GLU A 439 -14.30 2.06 -31.71
CA GLU A 439 -15.61 2.34 -31.12
C GLU A 439 -15.78 3.82 -30.67
N PRO A 440 -16.46 4.66 -31.46
CA PRO A 440 -16.48 6.12 -31.23
C PRO A 440 -17.46 6.61 -30.15
N GLN A 441 -18.48 5.84 -29.74
CA GLN A 441 -19.58 6.34 -28.87
C GLN A 441 -19.48 5.91 -27.40
N ALA A 442 -18.32 5.50 -26.94
CA ALA A 442 -18.13 4.93 -25.60
C ALA A 442 -18.25 5.92 -24.42
N SER A 443 -18.27 7.24 -24.67
CA SER A 443 -18.21 8.25 -23.59
C SER A 443 -19.49 8.35 -22.77
N VAL A 444 -20.66 8.32 -23.43
CA VAL A 444 -21.97 8.47 -22.75
C VAL A 444 -22.31 7.21 -21.94
N SER A 445 -22.11 6.02 -22.53
CA SER A 445 -22.31 4.75 -21.83
C SER A 445 -21.38 4.65 -20.61
N ARG A 446 -20.12 5.12 -20.73
CA ARG A 446 -19.17 5.14 -19.64
C ARG A 446 -19.61 5.97 -18.44
N ILE A 447 -20.23 7.14 -18.67
CA ILE A 447 -20.77 7.98 -17.61
C ILE A 447 -21.95 7.25 -16.93
N GLY A 448 -22.91 6.78 -17.71
CA GLY A 448 -24.11 6.10 -17.20
C GLY A 448 -23.77 4.87 -16.36
N GLU A 449 -22.90 3.99 -16.87
CA GLU A 449 -22.45 2.78 -16.15
C GLU A 449 -21.65 3.11 -14.89
N THR A 450 -20.83 4.18 -14.93
CA THR A 450 -20.11 4.61 -13.72
C THR A 450 -21.06 5.13 -12.65
N LEU A 451 -22.07 5.94 -13.03
CA LEU A 451 -23.07 6.44 -12.07
C LEU A 451 -23.91 5.29 -11.49
N LEU A 452 -24.28 4.32 -12.32
CA LEU A 452 -25.00 3.13 -11.87
C LEU A 452 -24.15 2.28 -10.93
N ALA A 453 -22.86 2.06 -11.24
CA ALA A 453 -21.94 1.39 -10.34
C ALA A 453 -21.76 2.14 -9.01
N CYS A 454 -21.69 3.47 -9.06
CA CYS A 454 -21.63 4.33 -7.88
C CYS A 454 -22.87 4.17 -6.99
N ALA A 455 -24.08 4.21 -7.59
CA ALA A 455 -25.34 4.02 -6.87
C ALA A 455 -25.42 2.62 -6.24
N LEU A 456 -25.10 1.58 -7.01
CA LEU A 456 -25.09 0.20 -6.53
C LEU A 456 -24.15 0.00 -5.35
N VAL A 457 -22.91 0.49 -5.48
CA VAL A 457 -21.88 0.34 -4.43
C VAL A 457 -22.27 1.13 -3.18
N LEU A 458 -22.90 2.29 -3.31
CA LEU A 458 -23.46 3.02 -2.17
C LEU A 458 -24.52 2.19 -1.45
N VAL A 459 -25.48 1.65 -2.19
CA VAL A 459 -26.55 0.82 -1.60
C VAL A 459 -25.96 -0.40 -0.90
N VAL A 460 -25.18 -1.21 -1.60
CA VAL A 460 -24.58 -2.44 -1.03
C VAL A 460 -23.60 -2.14 0.09
N GLY A 461 -22.81 -1.07 -0.03
CA GLY A 461 -21.86 -0.65 0.99
C GLY A 461 -22.51 -0.21 2.30
N HIS A 462 -23.76 0.23 2.26
CA HIS A 462 -24.55 0.63 3.44
C HIS A 462 -25.51 -0.47 3.94
N LEU A 463 -25.62 -1.60 3.23
CA LEU A 463 -26.39 -2.73 3.73
C LEU A 463 -25.76 -3.28 5.02
N PRO A 464 -26.59 -3.58 6.05
CA PRO A 464 -26.13 -4.26 7.24
C PRO A 464 -25.64 -5.67 6.87
N MET A 465 -24.32 -5.86 6.91
CA MET A 465 -23.75 -7.19 6.74
C MET A 465 -23.86 -7.99 8.06
N PRO A 466 -23.97 -9.33 7.98
CA PRO A 466 -23.90 -10.18 9.17
C PRO A 466 -22.51 -10.02 9.80
N GLY A 467 -22.43 -9.22 10.84
CA GLY A 467 -21.22 -8.85 11.56
C GLY A 467 -21.51 -7.66 12.46
N GLU A 468 -20.76 -7.48 13.54
CA GLU A 468 -20.93 -6.33 14.43
C GLU A 468 -20.47 -5.06 13.73
N ARG A 469 -21.37 -4.10 13.58
CA ARG A 469 -21.04 -2.73 13.13
C ARG A 469 -20.06 -2.13 14.13
N GLY A 470 -18.87 -1.72 13.65
CA GLY A 470 -17.75 -1.28 14.50
C GLY A 470 -16.82 -2.41 14.96
N GLY A 471 -17.16 -3.69 14.73
CA GLY A 471 -16.32 -4.84 15.09
C GLY A 471 -14.93 -4.79 14.45
N GLY A 472 -14.81 -4.28 13.22
CA GLY A 472 -13.54 -4.11 12.54
C GLY A 472 -12.59 -3.14 13.24
N VAL A 473 -13.07 -2.00 13.76
CA VAL A 473 -12.26 -1.03 14.52
C VAL A 473 -11.89 -1.59 15.87
N ARG A 474 -12.87 -2.14 16.60
CA ARG A 474 -12.64 -2.74 17.94
C ARG A 474 -11.67 -3.92 17.87
N ALA A 475 -11.83 -4.81 16.88
CA ALA A 475 -10.93 -5.94 16.68
C ALA A 475 -9.48 -5.48 16.38
N ARG A 476 -9.30 -4.41 15.60
CA ARG A 476 -7.96 -3.84 15.32
C ARG A 476 -7.36 -3.17 16.55
N LEU A 477 -8.19 -2.45 17.35
CA LEU A 477 -7.75 -1.89 18.62
C LEU A 477 -7.35 -2.99 19.62
N ALA A 478 -8.12 -4.09 19.71
CA ALA A 478 -7.77 -5.24 20.55
C ALA A 478 -6.46 -5.89 20.10
N THR A 479 -6.24 -6.02 18.76
CA THR A 479 -4.97 -6.53 18.23
C THR A 479 -3.80 -5.59 18.55
N ALA A 480 -4.00 -4.28 18.46
CA ALA A 480 -3.00 -3.28 18.83
C ALA A 480 -2.70 -3.31 20.34
N GLY A 481 -3.74 -3.46 21.17
CA GLY A 481 -3.60 -3.64 22.62
C GLY A 481 -2.80 -4.88 22.99
N SER A 482 -3.09 -6.02 22.35
CA SER A 482 -2.33 -7.27 22.57
C SER A 482 -0.87 -7.15 22.15
N ALA A 483 -0.59 -6.45 21.03
CA ALA A 483 0.78 -6.22 20.58
C ALA A 483 1.54 -5.25 21.49
N ALA A 484 0.88 -4.18 21.96
CA ALA A 484 1.44 -3.25 22.93
C ALA A 484 1.74 -3.94 24.27
N HIS A 485 0.84 -4.83 24.73
CA HIS A 485 1.04 -5.63 25.94
C HIS A 485 2.25 -6.57 25.79
N ALA A 486 2.35 -7.31 24.71
CA ALA A 486 3.48 -8.21 24.47
C ALA A 486 4.83 -7.45 24.48
N TYR A 487 4.85 -6.22 23.90
CA TYR A 487 6.02 -5.36 23.93
C TYR A 487 6.34 -4.87 25.35
N LEU A 488 5.34 -4.44 26.13
CA LEU A 488 5.50 -4.01 27.52
C LEU A 488 6.04 -5.14 28.41
N VAL A 489 5.46 -6.35 28.32
CA VAL A 489 5.90 -7.53 29.09
C VAL A 489 7.36 -7.86 28.78
N HIS A 490 7.76 -7.82 27.51
CA HIS A 490 9.13 -8.10 27.10
C HIS A 490 10.12 -7.04 27.65
N VAL A 491 9.75 -5.76 27.64
CA VAL A 491 10.61 -4.66 28.15
C VAL A 491 10.75 -4.71 29.67
N LEU A 492 9.68 -5.06 30.40
CA LEU A 492 9.72 -5.16 31.86
C LEU A 492 10.25 -6.52 32.36
N GLY A 493 10.34 -7.52 31.47
CA GLY A 493 10.91 -8.82 31.78
C GLY A 493 12.46 -8.78 31.75
N GLU A 494 13.07 -9.85 32.25
CA GLU A 494 14.54 -9.98 32.29
C GLU A 494 15.16 -10.39 30.94
N SER A 495 14.37 -10.42 29.85
CA SER A 495 14.85 -10.84 28.52
C SER A 495 15.77 -9.79 27.90
N GLY A 496 17.05 -10.14 27.70
CA GLY A 496 18.05 -9.32 27.03
C GLY A 496 17.98 -9.37 25.48
N ASP A 497 16.99 -10.05 24.87
CA ASP A 497 16.90 -10.18 23.42
C ASP A 497 16.41 -8.88 22.75
N ARG A 498 17.36 -8.06 22.32
CA ARG A 498 17.08 -6.82 21.59
C ARG A 498 16.41 -7.06 20.24
N ALA A 499 16.68 -8.18 19.57
CA ALA A 499 16.09 -8.46 18.27
C ALA A 499 14.58 -8.76 18.40
N GLU A 500 14.19 -9.51 19.44
CA GLU A 500 12.79 -9.74 19.75
C GLU A 500 12.11 -8.46 20.22
N ARG A 501 12.75 -7.64 21.05
CA ARG A 501 12.26 -6.33 21.47
C ARG A 501 11.90 -5.44 20.27
N TRP A 502 12.80 -5.34 19.28
CA TRP A 502 12.54 -4.55 18.07
C TRP A 502 11.41 -5.13 17.22
N ALA A 503 11.29 -6.46 17.15
CA ALA A 503 10.19 -7.09 16.45
C ALA A 503 8.82 -6.80 17.11
N LEU A 504 8.74 -6.87 18.44
CA LEU A 504 7.54 -6.57 19.24
C LEU A 504 7.18 -5.09 19.15
N ARG A 505 8.15 -4.19 19.31
CA ARG A 505 7.95 -2.74 19.15
C ARG A 505 7.34 -2.42 17.78
N ARG A 506 7.93 -2.95 16.73
CA ARG A 506 7.43 -2.75 15.37
C ARG A 506 6.01 -3.27 15.20
N GLU A 507 5.71 -4.46 15.71
CA GLU A 507 4.37 -5.04 15.63
C GLU A 507 3.35 -4.17 16.35
N ALA A 508 3.69 -3.62 17.52
CA ALA A 508 2.83 -2.71 18.26
C ALA A 508 2.52 -1.43 17.47
N TYR A 509 3.53 -0.77 16.90
CA TYR A 509 3.30 0.42 16.09
C TYR A 509 2.54 0.13 14.79
N ARG A 510 2.81 -1.01 14.13
CA ARG A 510 2.14 -1.40 12.89
C ARG A 510 0.64 -1.66 13.12
N THR A 511 0.31 -2.44 14.14
CA THR A 511 -1.09 -2.74 14.47
C THR A 511 -1.84 -1.48 14.92
N LEU A 512 -1.16 -0.57 15.61
CA LEU A 512 -1.72 0.73 15.99
C LEU A 512 -1.98 1.62 14.75
N ALA A 513 -1.07 1.66 13.79
CA ALA A 513 -1.26 2.39 12.53
C ALA A 513 -2.44 1.82 11.72
N GLU A 514 -2.60 0.49 11.70
CA GLU A 514 -3.75 -0.18 11.08
C GLU A 514 -5.07 0.18 11.79
N ALA A 515 -5.07 0.24 13.13
CA ALA A 515 -6.23 0.65 13.91
C ALA A 515 -6.60 2.12 13.65
N ARG A 516 -5.62 3.05 13.65
CA ARG A 516 -5.85 4.46 13.31
C ARG A 516 -6.40 4.65 11.89
N THR A 517 -5.89 3.89 10.94
CA THR A 517 -6.42 3.91 9.56
C THR A 517 -7.88 3.47 9.54
N ALA A 518 -8.23 2.44 10.28
CA ALA A 518 -9.62 1.96 10.37
C ALA A 518 -10.54 2.99 11.04
N ILE A 519 -10.07 3.66 12.11
CA ILE A 519 -10.82 4.73 12.80
C ILE A 519 -11.06 5.90 11.85
N ALA A 520 -10.01 6.36 11.15
CA ALA A 520 -10.13 7.46 10.20
C ALA A 520 -11.10 7.14 9.04
N LEU A 521 -11.06 5.90 8.55
CA LEU A 521 -11.99 5.43 7.52
C LEU A 521 -13.44 5.42 8.04
N ALA A 522 -13.66 4.93 9.25
CA ALA A 522 -14.97 4.85 9.86
C ALA A 522 -15.54 6.24 10.23
N ALA A 523 -14.69 7.16 10.71
CA ALA A 523 -15.07 8.54 11.04
C ALA A 523 -15.44 9.37 9.80
N ALA A 524 -14.87 9.04 8.64
CA ALA A 524 -15.15 9.73 7.38
C ALA A 524 -16.37 9.15 6.62
N GLU A 525 -17.04 8.14 7.16
CA GLU A 525 -18.31 7.62 6.64
C GLU A 525 -19.50 8.49 7.10
N LEU A 526 -20.72 8.15 6.62
CA LEU A 526 -21.92 8.91 6.95
C LEU A 526 -22.15 8.99 8.47
N PRO A 527 -22.59 10.14 9.03
CA PRO A 527 -22.71 10.36 10.47
C PRO A 527 -23.54 9.32 11.23
N ALA A 528 -24.54 8.71 10.56
CA ALA A 528 -25.36 7.64 11.13
C ALA A 528 -24.56 6.36 11.42
N LEU A 529 -23.49 6.11 10.67
CA LEU A 529 -22.59 4.95 10.83
C LEU A 529 -21.39 5.27 11.73
N ALA A 530 -20.96 6.53 11.78
CA ALA A 530 -19.84 7.00 12.58
C ALA A 530 -20.09 6.89 14.10
N ARG A 531 -21.36 6.84 14.55
CA ARG A 531 -21.72 6.75 15.97
C ARG A 531 -21.15 5.51 16.70
N HIS A 532 -20.82 4.46 15.97
CA HIS A 532 -20.23 3.23 16.54
C HIS A 532 -18.72 3.33 16.79
N THR A 533 -18.08 4.43 16.40
CA THR A 533 -16.64 4.69 16.59
C THR A 533 -16.36 5.73 17.70
N ALA A 534 -17.40 6.21 18.38
CA ALA A 534 -17.22 7.15 19.47
C ALA A 534 -16.26 6.58 20.54
N GLY A 535 -15.26 7.37 20.94
CA GLY A 535 -14.24 6.99 21.92
C GLY A 535 -13.09 6.13 21.40
N THR A 536 -13.16 5.58 20.18
CA THR A 536 -12.09 4.71 19.65
C THR A 536 -10.80 5.48 19.32
N ASP A 537 -10.91 6.76 18.98
CA ASP A 537 -9.74 7.61 18.75
C ASP A 537 -8.97 7.87 20.06
N THR A 538 -9.69 8.08 21.17
CA THR A 538 -9.09 8.21 22.50
C THR A 538 -8.31 6.94 22.87
N VAL A 539 -8.88 5.76 22.66
CA VAL A 539 -8.19 4.47 22.89
C VAL A 539 -6.92 4.37 22.07
N ALA A 540 -6.95 4.76 20.78
CA ALA A 540 -5.78 4.73 19.94
C ALA A 540 -4.67 5.69 20.43
N VAL A 541 -5.04 6.88 20.92
CA VAL A 541 -4.09 7.84 21.52
C VAL A 541 -3.45 7.27 22.78
N VAL A 542 -4.23 6.62 23.64
CA VAL A 542 -3.72 6.02 24.88
C VAL A 542 -2.79 4.83 24.60
N LEU A 543 -3.15 3.97 23.64
CA LEU A 543 -2.27 2.87 23.18
C LEU A 543 -0.96 3.40 22.63
N GLU A 544 -0.99 4.48 21.85
CA GLU A 544 0.21 5.13 21.32
C GLU A 544 1.11 5.64 22.45
N ARG A 545 0.54 6.33 23.43
CA ARG A 545 1.25 6.80 24.61
C ARG A 545 1.86 5.64 25.40
N LEU A 546 1.14 4.51 25.52
CA LEU A 546 1.67 3.30 26.17
C LEU A 546 2.90 2.77 25.44
N VAL A 547 2.86 2.63 24.12
CA VAL A 547 3.99 2.13 23.31
C VAL A 547 5.18 3.09 23.34
N ASP A 548 4.94 4.40 23.27
CA ASP A 548 5.99 5.43 23.37
C ASP A 548 6.65 5.41 24.76
N THR A 549 5.83 5.31 25.83
CA THR A 549 6.34 5.20 27.22
C THR A 549 7.14 3.91 27.42
N THR A 550 6.65 2.79 26.89
CA THR A 550 7.38 1.50 26.94
C THR A 550 8.74 1.60 26.22
N THR A 551 8.79 2.30 25.08
CA THR A 551 10.06 2.54 24.37
C THR A 551 11.02 3.40 25.19
N ALA A 552 10.51 4.45 25.87
CA ALA A 552 11.33 5.27 26.76
C ALA A 552 11.85 4.46 27.98
N CYS A 553 11.01 3.58 28.54
CA CYS A 553 11.41 2.65 29.59
C CYS A 553 12.55 1.73 29.13
N ALA A 554 12.43 1.15 27.92
CA ALA A 554 13.46 0.27 27.38
C ALA A 554 14.83 0.97 27.26
N VAL A 555 14.85 2.19 26.71
CA VAL A 555 16.09 2.98 26.57
C VAL A 555 16.65 3.35 27.95
N HIS A 556 15.79 3.73 28.89
CA HIS A 556 16.23 4.13 30.23
C HIS A 556 16.76 2.93 31.03
N LEU A 557 16.10 1.76 30.94
CA LEU A 557 16.57 0.52 31.56
C LEU A 557 17.92 0.06 31.01
N ASP A 558 18.12 0.13 29.68
CA ASP A 558 19.41 -0.19 29.06
C ASP A 558 20.56 0.70 29.58
N GLU A 559 20.29 1.97 29.92
CA GLU A 559 21.28 2.95 30.35
C GLU A 559 21.51 2.97 31.87
N THR A 560 20.47 2.69 32.66
CA THR A 560 20.52 2.92 34.12
C THR A 560 20.15 1.70 34.96
N GLY A 561 19.58 0.65 34.35
CA GLY A 561 19.09 -0.55 35.02
C GLY A 561 17.87 -0.35 35.92
N ARG A 562 17.26 0.85 35.94
CA ARG A 562 16.12 1.17 36.82
C ARG A 562 15.13 2.08 36.13
N LEU A 563 13.83 1.96 36.46
CA LEU A 563 12.80 2.90 36.02
C LEU A 563 12.71 4.10 36.95
N THR A 564 12.44 5.28 36.40
CA THR A 564 12.14 6.45 37.22
C THR A 564 10.68 6.42 37.69
N PRO A 565 10.35 7.13 38.79
CA PRO A 565 8.94 7.29 39.21
C PRO A 565 8.04 7.90 38.14
N ARG A 566 8.57 8.72 37.24
CA ARG A 566 7.84 9.28 36.09
C ARG A 566 7.41 8.18 35.10
N HIS A 567 8.32 7.25 34.74
CA HIS A 567 8.02 6.11 33.88
C HIS A 567 6.88 5.25 34.45
N VAL A 568 7.00 4.89 35.74
CA VAL A 568 6.00 4.05 36.42
C VAL A 568 4.64 4.73 36.49
N ARG A 569 4.60 6.02 36.85
CA ARG A 569 3.33 6.78 36.87
C ARG A 569 2.67 6.86 35.50
N GLN A 570 3.43 7.10 34.43
CA GLN A 570 2.85 7.22 33.09
C GLN A 570 2.41 5.88 32.50
N LEU A 571 3.12 4.80 32.79
CA LEU A 571 2.67 3.45 32.44
C LEU A 571 1.34 3.12 33.14
N ARG A 572 1.28 3.33 34.47
CA ARG A 572 0.04 3.10 35.24
C ARG A 572 -1.11 3.94 34.72
N ALA A 573 -0.91 5.23 34.53
CA ALA A 573 -1.94 6.14 34.00
C ALA A 573 -2.48 5.70 32.63
N ALA A 574 -1.60 5.24 31.72
CA ALA A 574 -2.02 4.73 30.43
C ALA A 574 -2.81 3.42 30.54
N LEU A 575 -2.40 2.52 31.44
CA LEU A 575 -3.10 1.25 31.65
C LEU A 575 -4.47 1.45 32.33
N ASP A 576 -4.53 2.32 33.34
CA ASP A 576 -5.79 2.66 34.03
C ASP A 576 -6.80 3.28 33.05
N GLU A 577 -6.34 4.17 32.17
CA GLU A 577 -7.18 4.81 31.15
C GLU A 577 -7.66 3.79 30.10
N LEU A 578 -6.83 2.81 29.70
CA LEU A 578 -7.25 1.72 28.82
C LEU A 578 -8.32 0.84 29.46
N MET A 579 -8.18 0.52 30.75
CA MET A 579 -9.19 -0.23 31.50
C MET A 579 -10.53 0.49 31.57
N LEU A 580 -10.53 1.82 31.77
CA LEU A 580 -11.76 2.65 31.73
C LEU A 580 -12.47 2.57 30.37
N HIS A 581 -11.73 2.34 29.30
CA HIS A 581 -12.28 2.17 27.95
C HIS A 581 -12.55 0.71 27.56
N GLY A 582 -12.48 -0.23 28.51
CA GLY A 582 -12.76 -1.65 28.28
C GLY A 582 -11.69 -2.40 27.51
N VAL A 583 -10.45 -1.89 27.48
CA VAL A 583 -9.29 -2.58 26.91
C VAL A 583 -8.43 -3.10 28.05
N GLU A 584 -8.57 -4.40 28.35
CA GLU A 584 -7.76 -5.05 29.38
C GLU A 584 -6.34 -5.30 28.88
N VAL A 585 -5.38 -4.63 29.49
CA VAL A 585 -3.94 -4.87 29.32
C VAL A 585 -3.38 -5.23 30.70
N PRO A 586 -3.30 -6.53 31.05
CA PRO A 586 -2.85 -6.93 32.38
C PRO A 586 -1.38 -6.54 32.59
N LEU A 587 -1.08 -6.03 33.81
CA LEU A 587 0.32 -5.81 34.22
C LEU A 587 1.02 -7.16 34.44
N PRO A 588 2.28 -7.33 34.05
CA PRO A 588 3.07 -8.46 34.46
C PRO A 588 3.22 -8.43 35.99
N ALA A 589 3.11 -9.59 36.64
CA ALA A 589 3.07 -9.73 38.10
C ALA A 589 4.35 -9.30 38.85
N ALA A 590 5.32 -8.72 38.19
CA ALA A 590 6.65 -8.35 38.71
C ALA A 590 7.06 -6.91 38.34
N ALA A 591 6.21 -5.92 38.58
CA ALA A 591 6.61 -4.52 38.44
C ALA A 591 6.32 -3.70 39.70
#